data_eca6a836d985c362711e96e3dbce00c9
#
_entry.id   eca6a836d985c362711e96e3dbce00c9
#
_cell.length_a   1.000
_cell.length_b   1.000
_cell.length_c   1.000
_cell.angle_alpha   90.00
_cell.angle_beta   90.00
_cell.angle_gamma   90.00
#
_symmetry.space_group_name_H-M   'P 1'
#
loop_
_entity.id
_entity.type
_entity.pdbx_description
1 polymer ?
#
loop_
_entity_poly.entity_id
_entity_poly.type
_entity_poly.pdbx_seq_one_letter_code
_entity_poly.pdbx_strand_id
1 'polypeptide(L)'
;MVSAPIKKVKKDYFTGTVTLREISGITKPSEHDIYHVIFKKSARTKLHFHTGGQMLIVTRGKGSLVYYKKTSNGISKFKISKTKTVNLTSGDVVYIPGKILHTHGSIRKNSIFSHLAVNFYSRNRKSVTVWYESDLRSNVTSKIP
;
A
#
# COMPACT_ATOMS: atom_id res chain seq x y z
N MET A 1 8.58 25.35 -10.71
CA MET A 1 7.94 24.05 -10.42
C MET A 1 8.91 23.15 -9.66
N VAL A 2 8.48 22.54 -8.58
CA VAL A 2 9.33 21.69 -7.77
C VAL A 2 8.84 20.24 -7.92
N SER A 3 9.73 19.34 -8.35
CA SER A 3 9.43 17.92 -8.41
C SER A 3 9.62 17.28 -7.03
N ALA A 4 8.72 16.37 -6.67
CA ALA A 4 8.85 15.61 -5.44
C ALA A 4 10.10 14.72 -5.49
N PRO A 5 10.96 14.74 -4.47
CA PRO A 5 12.16 13.92 -4.45
C PRO A 5 11.81 12.44 -4.32
N ILE A 6 12.71 11.58 -4.80
CA ILE A 6 12.60 10.14 -4.57
C ILE A 6 12.91 9.88 -3.09
N LYS A 7 11.97 9.23 -2.40
CA LYS A 7 12.15 8.80 -1.01
C LYS A 7 12.80 7.40 -1.00
N LYS A 8 13.76 7.20 -0.11
CA LYS A 8 14.34 5.87 0.10
C LYS A 8 13.26 4.92 0.63
N VAL A 9 12.99 3.85 -0.11
CA VAL A 9 12.00 2.84 0.25
C VAL A 9 12.64 1.80 1.18
N LYS A 10 11.95 1.45 2.27
CA LYS A 10 12.36 0.32 3.11
C LYS A 10 12.05 -0.98 2.37
N LYS A 11 13.07 -1.71 1.96
CA LYS A 11 12.94 -2.93 1.14
C LYS A 11 12.04 -3.99 1.77
N ASP A 12 12.03 -4.08 3.10
CA ASP A 12 11.23 -5.08 3.82
C ASP A 12 9.71 -4.93 3.63
N TYR A 13 9.25 -3.76 3.18
CA TYR A 13 7.82 -3.48 2.97
C TYR A 13 7.31 -3.87 1.58
N PHE A 14 8.21 -4.24 0.67
CA PHE A 14 7.88 -4.52 -0.72
C PHE A 14 8.56 -5.79 -1.21
N THR A 15 7.97 -6.39 -2.25
CA THR A 15 8.63 -7.37 -3.10
C THR A 15 8.93 -6.70 -4.45
N GLY A 16 10.10 -6.98 -5.04
CA GLY A 16 10.50 -6.39 -6.30
C GLY A 16 10.96 -4.93 -6.18
N THR A 17 11.02 -4.25 -7.29
CA THR A 17 11.53 -2.87 -7.38
C THR A 17 10.39 -1.87 -7.31
N VAL A 18 10.45 -0.99 -6.31
CA VAL A 18 9.46 0.07 -6.09
C VAL A 18 10.18 1.40 -5.94
N THR A 19 9.69 2.41 -6.65
CA THR A 19 10.12 3.80 -6.49
C THR A 19 8.99 4.60 -5.87
N LEU A 20 9.31 5.40 -4.86
CA LEU A 20 8.34 6.19 -4.13
C LEU A 20 8.77 7.66 -4.10
N ARG A 21 7.85 8.56 -4.42
CA ARG A 21 8.01 10.01 -4.28
C ARG A 21 7.00 10.53 -3.26
N GLU A 22 7.48 11.25 -2.27
CA GLU A 22 6.62 11.84 -1.23
C GLU A 22 6.20 13.25 -1.65
N ILE A 23 5.00 13.40 -2.22
CA ILE A 23 4.47 14.68 -2.68
C ILE A 23 4.16 15.59 -1.50
N SER A 24 3.57 15.04 -0.44
CA SER A 24 3.24 15.77 0.78
C SER A 24 4.46 16.33 1.52
N GLY A 25 5.65 15.80 1.27
CA GLY A 25 6.89 16.36 1.80
C GLY A 25 7.17 17.79 1.33
N ILE A 26 6.63 18.19 0.17
CA ILE A 26 6.73 19.54 -0.37
C ILE A 26 5.63 20.45 0.18
N THR A 27 4.38 19.96 0.15
CA THR A 27 3.19 20.77 0.47
C THR A 27 2.86 20.79 1.96
N LYS A 28 3.34 19.79 2.71
CA LYS A 28 3.16 19.65 4.17
C LYS A 28 1.72 19.86 4.65
N PRO A 29 0.73 19.17 4.08
CA PRO A 29 -0.67 19.31 4.49
C PRO A 29 -0.89 18.72 5.88
N SER A 30 -1.96 19.15 6.55
CA SER A 30 -2.34 18.69 7.88
C SER A 30 -3.39 17.57 7.88
N GLU A 31 -3.88 17.17 6.70
CA GLU A 31 -5.02 16.25 6.57
C GLU A 31 -4.63 14.91 5.94
N HIS A 32 -3.52 14.87 5.23
CA HIS A 32 -3.12 13.68 4.47
C HIS A 32 -1.63 13.69 4.11
N ASP A 33 -1.10 12.50 3.81
CA ASP A 33 0.16 12.32 3.09
C ASP A 33 -0.14 11.82 1.68
N ILE A 34 0.64 12.27 0.69
CA ILE A 34 0.49 11.84 -0.70
C ILE A 34 1.82 11.30 -1.21
N TYR A 35 1.77 10.11 -1.81
CA TYR A 35 2.91 9.44 -2.42
C TYR A 35 2.60 9.07 -3.86
N HIS A 36 3.58 9.21 -4.75
CA HIS A 36 3.54 8.58 -6.06
C HIS A 36 4.38 7.32 -6.00
N VAL A 37 3.76 6.17 -6.21
CA VAL A 37 4.39 4.86 -6.07
C VAL A 37 4.45 4.17 -7.41
N ILE A 38 5.63 3.74 -7.81
CA ILE A 38 5.89 3.09 -9.10
C ILE A 38 6.39 1.68 -8.83
N PHE A 39 5.64 0.68 -9.30
CA PHE A 39 5.95 -0.74 -9.17
C PHE A 39 6.45 -1.28 -10.50
N LYS A 40 7.64 -1.90 -10.50
CA LYS A 40 8.24 -2.53 -11.69
C LYS A 40 8.18 -4.05 -11.58
N LYS A 41 8.04 -4.74 -12.69
CA LYS A 41 8.24 -6.19 -12.80
C LYS A 41 7.52 -7.01 -11.72
N SER A 42 6.22 -6.91 -11.64
CA SER A 42 5.41 -7.64 -10.64
C SER A 42 5.69 -7.25 -9.18
N ALA A 43 6.33 -6.10 -8.94
CA ALA A 43 6.56 -5.61 -7.58
C ALA A 43 5.23 -5.34 -6.86
N ARG A 44 5.19 -5.62 -5.57
CA ARG A 44 4.00 -5.45 -4.73
C ARG A 44 4.38 -4.98 -3.34
N THR A 45 3.40 -4.40 -2.64
CA THR A 45 3.51 -4.22 -1.19
C THR A 45 3.40 -5.57 -0.49
N LYS A 46 4.02 -5.69 0.67
CA LYS A 46 3.68 -6.74 1.62
C LYS A 46 2.34 -6.44 2.29
N LEU A 47 1.85 -7.39 3.08
CA LEU A 47 0.60 -7.22 3.82
C LEU A 47 0.71 -6.08 4.82
N HIS A 48 -0.25 -5.19 4.82
CA HIS A 48 -0.25 -4.03 5.72
C HIS A 48 -1.66 -3.46 5.93
N PHE A 49 -1.77 -2.58 6.90
CA PHE A 49 -2.93 -1.70 7.06
C PHE A 49 -2.48 -0.30 7.47
N HIS A 50 -3.33 0.66 7.23
CA HIS A 50 -3.16 2.04 7.72
C HIS A 50 -4.18 2.34 8.81
N THR A 51 -3.82 3.17 9.77
CA THR A 51 -4.75 3.59 10.83
C THR A 51 -5.88 4.47 10.29
N GLY A 52 -5.61 5.26 9.27
CA GLY A 52 -6.62 6.03 8.54
C GLY A 52 -6.96 5.39 7.19
N GLY A 53 -7.93 5.96 6.48
CA GLY A 53 -8.26 5.54 5.12
C GLY A 53 -7.17 5.85 4.12
N GLN A 54 -7.16 5.11 3.01
CA GLN A 54 -6.26 5.34 1.89
C GLN A 54 -7.04 5.41 0.59
N MET A 55 -6.73 6.37 -0.26
CA MET A 55 -7.23 6.43 -1.63
C MET A 55 -6.09 6.15 -2.59
N LEU A 56 -6.32 5.22 -3.51
CA LEU A 56 -5.39 4.95 -4.61
C LEU A 56 -5.98 5.51 -5.90
N ILE A 57 -5.18 6.26 -6.63
CA ILE A 57 -5.52 6.79 -7.96
C ILE A 57 -4.51 6.20 -8.94
N VAL A 58 -4.97 5.30 -9.80
CA VAL A 58 -4.09 4.61 -10.74
C VAL A 58 -3.67 5.55 -11.87
N THR A 59 -2.38 5.73 -12.04
CA THR A 59 -1.81 6.64 -13.03
C THR A 59 -1.25 5.91 -14.25
N ARG A 60 -0.88 4.63 -14.14
CA ARG A 60 -0.32 3.86 -15.26
C ARG A 60 -0.44 2.36 -15.04
N GLY A 61 -0.74 1.65 -16.10
CA GLY A 61 -0.61 0.19 -16.16
C GLY A 61 -1.74 -0.57 -15.52
N LYS A 62 -1.46 -1.83 -15.21
CA LYS A 62 -2.40 -2.76 -14.60
C LYS A 62 -1.85 -3.34 -13.31
N GLY A 63 -2.67 -3.32 -12.29
CA GLY A 63 -2.33 -3.86 -10.98
C GLY A 63 -3.52 -4.51 -10.32
N SER A 64 -3.35 -4.86 -9.06
CA SER A 64 -4.44 -5.38 -8.24
C SER A 64 -4.31 -4.92 -6.79
N LEU A 65 -5.46 -4.86 -6.15
CA LEU A 65 -5.63 -4.64 -4.72
C LEU A 65 -6.28 -5.89 -4.15
N VAL A 66 -5.67 -6.47 -3.12
CA VAL A 66 -6.18 -7.68 -2.48
C VAL A 66 -6.45 -7.38 -1.01
N TYR A 67 -7.68 -7.68 -0.57
CA TYR A 67 -8.12 -7.51 0.80
C TYR A 67 -8.05 -8.82 1.56
N TYR A 68 -7.73 -8.72 2.85
CA TYR A 68 -7.66 -9.84 3.77
C TYR A 68 -8.41 -9.53 5.05
N LYS A 69 -8.89 -10.57 5.72
CA LYS A 69 -9.40 -10.48 7.08
C LYS A 69 -8.59 -11.38 8.01
N LYS A 70 -8.49 -10.97 9.25
CA LYS A 70 -7.89 -11.75 10.32
C LYS A 70 -8.89 -12.81 10.79
N THR A 71 -8.46 -14.06 10.86
CA THR A 71 -9.32 -15.20 11.22
C THR A 71 -8.92 -15.87 12.54
N SER A 72 -7.85 -15.40 13.18
CA SER A 72 -7.46 -15.85 14.52
C SER A 72 -6.94 -14.68 15.34
N ASN A 73 -6.83 -14.87 16.65
CA ASN A 73 -6.27 -13.88 17.56
C ASN A 73 -4.73 -13.88 17.46
N GLY A 74 -4.13 -12.75 17.77
CA GLY A 74 -2.68 -12.54 17.77
C GLY A 74 -2.34 -11.14 17.28
N ILE A 75 -1.19 -10.63 17.69
CA ILE A 75 -0.72 -9.29 17.32
C ILE A 75 0.31 -9.38 16.18
N SER A 76 1.23 -10.33 16.27
CA SER A 76 2.34 -10.51 15.33
C SER A 76 2.27 -11.82 14.56
N LYS A 77 1.54 -12.80 15.07
CA LYS A 77 1.30 -14.10 14.43
C LYS A 77 -0.20 -14.38 14.47
N PHE A 78 -0.80 -14.53 13.30
CA PHE A 78 -2.23 -14.81 13.21
C PHE A 78 -2.58 -15.39 11.84
N LYS A 79 -3.77 -15.96 11.74
CA LYS A 79 -4.32 -16.45 10.48
C LYS A 79 -5.09 -15.36 9.75
N ILE A 80 -5.06 -15.44 8.43
CA ILE A 80 -5.76 -14.53 7.52
C ILE A 80 -6.50 -15.34 6.46
N SER A 81 -7.49 -14.72 5.85
CA SER A 81 -8.10 -15.20 4.61
C SER A 81 -8.33 -14.05 3.65
N LYS A 82 -8.15 -14.34 2.37
CA LYS A 82 -8.43 -13.39 1.29
C LYS A 82 -9.94 -13.19 1.19
N THR A 83 -10.37 -11.93 1.16
CA THR A 83 -11.80 -11.59 1.08
C THR A 83 -12.21 -11.07 -0.28
N LYS A 84 -11.33 -10.32 -0.97
CA LYS A 84 -11.64 -9.68 -2.24
C LYS A 84 -10.38 -9.35 -3.02
N THR A 85 -10.45 -9.47 -4.33
CA THR A 85 -9.44 -8.95 -5.27
C THR A 85 -10.09 -7.94 -6.19
N VAL A 86 -9.45 -6.78 -6.31
CA VAL A 86 -9.90 -5.70 -7.21
C VAL A 86 -8.82 -5.49 -8.26
N ASN A 87 -9.18 -5.66 -9.54
CA ASN A 87 -8.29 -5.33 -10.64
C ASN A 87 -8.27 -3.82 -10.85
N LEU A 88 -7.08 -3.27 -11.04
CA LEU A 88 -6.87 -1.84 -11.19
C LEU A 88 -6.24 -1.55 -12.56
N THR A 89 -6.76 -0.53 -13.24
CA THR A 89 -6.19 -0.03 -14.48
C THR A 89 -6.11 1.50 -14.45
N SER A 90 -5.31 2.07 -15.35
CA SER A 90 -5.10 3.52 -15.42
C SER A 90 -6.42 4.31 -15.40
N GLY A 91 -6.52 5.30 -14.54
CA GLY A 91 -7.72 6.11 -14.31
C GLY A 91 -8.63 5.62 -13.19
N ASP A 92 -8.45 4.39 -12.71
CA ASP A 92 -9.25 3.87 -11.60
C ASP A 92 -8.93 4.59 -10.29
N VAL A 93 -9.96 4.74 -9.46
CA VAL A 93 -9.86 5.28 -8.11
C VAL A 93 -10.51 4.30 -7.16
N VAL A 94 -9.83 3.99 -6.06
CA VAL A 94 -10.36 3.10 -5.02
C VAL A 94 -10.07 3.68 -3.64
N TYR A 95 -11.02 3.54 -2.73
CA TYR A 95 -10.87 3.92 -1.33
C TYR A 95 -10.79 2.67 -0.45
N ILE A 96 -9.77 2.61 0.37
CA ILE A 96 -9.52 1.52 1.31
C ILE A 96 -9.79 2.07 2.73
N PRO A 97 -10.81 1.59 3.43
CA PRO A 97 -11.06 2.03 4.80
C PRO A 97 -9.86 1.75 5.72
N GLY A 98 -9.72 2.55 6.75
CA GLY A 98 -8.67 2.35 7.76
C GLY A 98 -8.76 0.98 8.42
N LYS A 99 -7.62 0.45 8.85
CA LYS A 99 -7.46 -0.83 9.56
C LYS A 99 -7.78 -2.08 8.74
N ILE A 100 -7.97 -1.97 7.44
CA ILE A 100 -8.19 -3.12 6.56
C ILE A 100 -6.87 -3.66 6.05
N LEU A 101 -6.60 -4.94 6.31
CA LEU A 101 -5.42 -5.61 5.78
C LEU A 101 -5.49 -5.76 4.26
N HIS A 102 -4.45 -5.36 3.57
CA HIS A 102 -4.42 -5.41 2.12
C HIS A 102 -3.01 -5.43 1.54
N THR A 103 -2.92 -5.77 0.26
CA THR A 103 -1.73 -5.62 -0.58
C THR A 103 -2.13 -4.98 -1.90
N HIS A 104 -1.22 -4.28 -2.52
CA HIS A 104 -1.40 -3.78 -3.89
C HIS A 104 -0.08 -3.74 -4.65
N GLY A 105 -0.18 -3.71 -5.96
CA GLY A 105 0.99 -3.64 -6.82
C GLY A 105 0.71 -4.12 -8.23
N SER A 106 1.79 -4.31 -8.99
CA SER A 106 1.74 -4.77 -10.38
C SER A 106 1.33 -6.23 -10.46
N ILE A 107 0.61 -6.57 -11.53
CA ILE A 107 0.29 -7.97 -11.88
C ILE A 107 1.04 -8.46 -13.12
N ARG A 108 1.86 -7.62 -13.74
CA ARG A 108 2.57 -7.93 -14.98
C ARG A 108 4.08 -7.88 -14.80
N LYS A 109 4.76 -8.89 -15.36
CA LYS A 109 6.23 -9.02 -15.30
C LYS A 109 6.96 -7.96 -16.12
N ASN A 110 6.38 -7.49 -17.20
CA ASN A 110 7.05 -6.65 -18.21
C ASN A 110 6.48 -5.23 -18.32
N SER A 111 5.68 -4.79 -17.35
CA SER A 111 5.09 -3.46 -17.38
C SER A 111 5.14 -2.79 -16.02
N ILE A 112 5.08 -1.46 -16.08
CA ILE A 112 5.04 -0.62 -14.87
C ILE A 112 3.59 -0.41 -14.47
N PHE A 113 3.32 -0.52 -13.17
CA PHE A 113 2.09 -0.10 -12.54
C PHE A 113 2.40 1.05 -11.60
N SER A 114 1.65 2.14 -11.67
CA SER A 114 1.84 3.26 -10.77
C SER A 114 0.52 3.83 -10.29
N HIS A 115 0.54 4.38 -9.09
CA HIS A 115 -0.59 5.07 -8.50
C HIS A 115 -0.15 6.21 -7.59
N LEU A 116 -1.06 7.16 -7.37
CA LEU A 116 -0.97 8.06 -6.24
C LEU A 116 -1.63 7.36 -5.05
N ALA A 117 -1.00 7.45 -3.89
CA ALA A 117 -1.56 6.99 -2.63
C ALA A 117 -1.80 8.20 -1.73
N VAL A 118 -3.04 8.42 -1.33
CA VAL A 118 -3.42 9.46 -0.39
C VAL A 118 -3.76 8.79 0.93
N ASN A 119 -2.92 9.01 1.94
CA ASN A 119 -3.12 8.44 3.28
C ASN A 119 -3.73 9.53 4.17
N PHE A 120 -5.00 9.35 4.56
CA PHE A 120 -5.72 10.33 5.36
C PHE A 120 -5.36 10.20 6.84
N TYR A 121 -5.22 11.34 7.50
CA TYR A 121 -5.05 11.37 8.95
C TYR A 121 -6.38 11.05 9.63
N SER A 122 -6.30 10.41 10.78
CA SER A 122 -7.46 10.08 11.59
C SER A 122 -7.39 10.87 12.90
N ARG A 123 -8.45 11.63 13.20
CA ARG A 123 -8.54 12.42 14.44
C ARG A 123 -7.32 13.33 14.66
N ASN A 124 -6.88 14.05 13.62
CA ASN A 124 -5.72 14.94 13.62
C ASN A 124 -4.38 14.23 13.90
N ARG A 125 -4.32 12.91 13.73
CA ARG A 125 -3.11 12.12 13.86
C ARG A 125 -2.66 11.62 12.51
N LYS A 126 -1.35 11.69 12.26
CA LYS A 126 -0.74 11.09 11.06
C LYS A 126 -1.15 9.64 10.92
N SER A 127 -1.35 9.22 9.67
CA SER A 127 -1.55 7.81 9.36
C SER A 127 -0.31 7.00 9.71
N VAL A 128 -0.52 5.92 10.43
CA VAL A 128 0.52 4.94 10.75
C VAL A 128 0.26 3.69 9.94
N THR A 129 1.30 3.13 9.34
CA THR A 129 1.22 1.88 8.58
C THR A 129 1.87 0.76 9.38
N VAL A 130 1.17 -0.36 9.48
CA VAL A 130 1.66 -1.58 10.13
C VAL A 130 1.87 -2.65 9.07
N TRP A 131 3.10 -3.18 9.00
CA TRP A 131 3.54 -4.11 7.98
C TRP A 131 3.78 -5.51 8.56
N TYR A 132 3.50 -6.55 7.75
CA TYR A 132 3.62 -7.94 8.17
C TYR A 132 4.31 -8.80 7.13
N GLU A 133 5.10 -9.78 7.62
CA GLU A 133 5.49 -10.94 6.83
C GLU A 133 4.36 -11.95 6.82
N SER A 134 4.03 -12.47 5.65
CA SER A 134 2.95 -13.45 5.49
C SER A 134 3.18 -14.32 4.25
N ASP A 135 2.47 -15.45 4.18
CA ASP A 135 2.41 -16.26 2.98
C ASP A 135 1.37 -15.73 1.97
N LEU A 136 0.68 -14.64 2.30
CA LEU A 136 -0.41 -14.03 1.52
C LEU A 136 -1.56 -14.98 1.22
N ARG A 137 -1.71 -16.04 2.01
CA ARG A 137 -2.77 -17.04 1.89
C ARG A 137 -3.51 -17.25 3.20
N SER A 138 -2.79 -17.69 4.22
CA SER A 138 -3.41 -18.14 5.48
C SER A 138 -2.68 -17.69 6.74
N ASN A 139 -1.40 -17.32 6.66
CA ASN A 139 -0.59 -17.07 7.85
C ASN A 139 0.17 -15.75 7.78
N VAL A 140 0.11 -15.00 8.87
CA VAL A 140 1.04 -13.92 9.21
C VAL A 140 2.04 -14.47 10.21
N THR A 141 3.33 -14.33 9.92
CA THR A 141 4.42 -14.94 10.70
C THR A 141 5.14 -13.95 11.60
N SER A 142 5.17 -12.68 11.22
CA SER A 142 5.78 -11.63 12.04
C SER A 142 5.32 -10.25 11.62
N LYS A 143 5.47 -9.30 12.54
CA LYS A 143 5.34 -7.87 12.26
C LYS A 143 6.70 -7.34 11.82
N ILE A 144 6.71 -6.53 10.77
CA ILE A 144 7.94 -5.90 10.26
C ILE A 144 8.13 -4.57 10.98
N PRO A 145 9.30 -4.33 11.62
CA PRO A 145 9.60 -3.07 12.29
C PRO A 145 9.63 -1.86 11.35
#